data_e0cc5736a31779f6ac4aabd1bee378e6
#
_entry.id   e0cc5736a31779f6ac4aabd1bee378e6
#
_cell.length_a   1.000
_cell.length_b   1.000
_cell.length_c   1.000
_cell.angle_alpha   90.00
_cell.angle_beta   90.00
_cell.angle_gamma   90.00
#
_symmetry.space_group_name_H-M   'P 1'
#
loop_
_entity.id
_entity.type
_entity.pdbx_description
1 polymer ?
#
loop_
_entity_poly.entity_id
_entity_poly.type
_entity_poly.pdbx_seq_one_letter_code
_entity_poly.pdbx_strand_id
1 'polypeptide(L)'
;KGDMAMVEIIGANNTAKCFTDVVETAVFEQIKAVCDEVAFKDSKIRIMPDVHAGKGCTIGTTMTITDKVVPNMVGVDIGCGMYTVALGNIDIDFEKFDEAAHYIPCGRDVWEGRQEHFDLTVLKCYRNLKEARRLERSLGTLGGGNHFIEIDVDSNGNKYLVIHSGSRNLGTQVASFYQSIAVDLNMGKEEYYKKREEIIENY
;
A
#
# COMPACT_ATOMS: atom_id res chain seq x y z
N LYS A 1 12.85 25.33 15.87
CA LYS A 1 11.65 24.78 15.16
C LYS A 1 11.58 25.60 13.89
N GLY A 2 12.08 25.06 12.77
CA GLY A 2 11.86 25.66 11.45
C GLY A 2 10.37 25.48 11.11
N ASP A 3 9.72 26.55 10.65
CA ASP A 3 8.37 26.43 10.08
C ASP A 3 8.46 25.48 8.90
N MET A 4 7.70 24.38 8.98
CA MET A 4 7.60 23.44 7.88
C MET A 4 6.87 24.16 6.74
N ALA A 5 7.50 24.27 5.57
CA ALA A 5 6.86 24.89 4.41
C ALA A 5 5.56 24.13 4.12
N MET A 6 4.49 24.87 3.91
CA MET A 6 3.16 24.31 3.65
C MET A 6 2.52 25.06 2.49
N VAL A 7 2.03 24.31 1.51
CA VAL A 7 1.28 24.84 0.36
C VAL A 7 -0.15 24.34 0.41
N GLU A 8 -1.10 25.22 0.13
CA GLU A 8 -2.51 24.85 -0.05
C GLU A 8 -2.81 24.68 -1.54
N ILE A 9 -3.41 23.53 -1.87
CA ILE A 9 -3.88 23.24 -3.24
C ILE A 9 -5.41 23.27 -3.21
N ILE A 10 -5.96 24.26 -3.90
CA ILE A 10 -7.40 24.57 -3.88
C ILE A 10 -8.05 23.95 -5.11
N GLY A 11 -9.04 23.08 -4.89
CA GLY A 11 -9.94 22.57 -5.91
C GLY A 11 -11.33 23.19 -5.83
N ALA A 12 -12.24 22.69 -6.64
CA ALA A 12 -13.61 23.18 -6.72
C ALA A 12 -14.45 22.87 -5.46
N ASN A 13 -14.16 21.77 -4.77
CA ASN A 13 -14.96 21.27 -3.65
C ASN A 13 -14.20 21.14 -2.33
N ASN A 14 -12.86 21.15 -2.37
CA ASN A 14 -12.04 20.98 -1.17
C ASN A 14 -10.66 21.62 -1.35
N THR A 15 -9.90 21.69 -0.27
CA THR A 15 -8.53 22.21 -0.23
C THR A 15 -7.62 21.20 0.47
N ALA A 16 -6.54 20.79 -0.17
CA ALA A 16 -5.50 19.97 0.41
C ALA A 16 -4.39 20.83 1.05
N LYS A 17 -3.88 20.39 2.19
CA LYS A 17 -2.67 20.97 2.80
C LYS A 17 -1.47 20.06 2.50
N CYS A 18 -0.51 20.62 1.81
CA CYS A 18 0.69 19.93 1.39
C CYS A 18 1.87 20.38 2.26
N PHE A 19 2.51 19.44 2.95
CA PHE A 19 3.62 19.70 3.88
C PHE A 19 4.98 19.67 3.18
N THR A 20 5.04 20.25 1.99
CA THR A 20 6.26 20.51 1.22
C THR A 20 6.06 21.78 0.41
N ASP A 21 7.14 22.45 0.06
CA ASP A 21 7.17 23.62 -0.82
C ASP A 21 7.49 23.25 -2.28
N VAL A 22 7.89 22.01 -2.52
CA VAL A 22 8.23 21.50 -3.86
C VAL A 22 7.17 20.50 -4.28
N VAL A 23 6.31 20.91 -5.21
CA VAL A 23 5.26 20.06 -5.77
C VAL A 23 5.42 20.02 -7.30
N GLU A 24 5.73 18.85 -7.84
CA GLU A 24 5.80 18.65 -9.28
C GLU A 24 4.44 18.87 -9.95
N THR A 25 4.43 19.32 -11.20
CA THR A 25 3.19 19.61 -11.94
C THR A 25 2.22 18.43 -11.97
N ALA A 26 2.71 17.22 -12.23
CA ALA A 26 1.87 16.02 -12.28
C ALA A 26 1.23 15.71 -10.92
N VAL A 27 1.97 15.94 -9.83
CA VAL A 27 1.49 15.79 -8.45
C VAL A 27 0.42 16.83 -8.13
N PHE A 28 0.67 18.09 -8.49
CA PHE A 28 -0.29 19.17 -8.31
C PHE A 28 -1.63 18.87 -9.00
N GLU A 29 -1.59 18.43 -10.25
CA GLU A 29 -2.80 18.08 -11.02
C GLU A 29 -3.58 16.91 -10.38
N GLN A 30 -2.88 15.89 -9.89
CA GLN A 30 -3.52 14.78 -9.19
C GLN A 30 -4.17 15.21 -7.88
N ILE A 31 -3.51 16.04 -7.07
CA ILE A 31 -4.07 16.56 -5.83
C ILE A 31 -5.28 17.45 -6.11
N LYS A 32 -5.15 18.33 -7.12
CA LYS A 32 -6.23 19.19 -7.53
C LYS A 32 -7.46 18.40 -7.98
N ALA A 33 -7.27 17.34 -8.77
CA ALA A 33 -8.35 16.46 -9.22
C ALA A 33 -9.09 15.83 -8.02
N VAL A 34 -8.39 15.39 -6.97
CA VAL A 34 -9.01 14.90 -5.74
C VAL A 34 -9.81 16.00 -5.03
N CYS A 35 -9.28 17.23 -4.99
CA CYS A 35 -9.98 18.38 -4.38
C CYS A 35 -11.17 18.88 -5.22
N ASP A 36 -11.21 18.58 -6.51
CA ASP A 36 -12.33 18.91 -7.39
C ASP A 36 -13.51 17.92 -7.21
N GLU A 37 -13.28 16.73 -6.66
CA GLU A 37 -14.31 15.72 -6.49
C GLU A 37 -15.27 16.02 -5.35
N VAL A 38 -16.58 16.04 -5.66
CA VAL A 38 -17.65 16.26 -4.66
C VAL A 38 -17.65 15.20 -3.56
N ALA A 39 -17.21 13.98 -3.90
CA ALA A 39 -17.14 12.86 -2.97
C ALA A 39 -16.24 13.14 -1.75
N PHE A 40 -15.29 14.05 -1.86
CA PHE A 40 -14.30 14.37 -0.83
C PHE A 40 -14.47 15.78 -0.23
N LYS A 41 -15.58 16.45 -0.49
CA LYS A 41 -15.83 17.83 -0.02
C LYS A 41 -15.66 18.02 1.49
N ASP A 42 -15.99 17.00 2.29
CA ASP A 42 -15.92 17.03 3.75
C ASP A 42 -14.68 16.33 4.31
N SER A 43 -13.79 15.85 3.45
CA SER A 43 -12.55 15.17 3.84
C SER A 43 -11.46 16.16 4.24
N LYS A 44 -10.69 15.82 5.28
CA LYS A 44 -9.45 16.54 5.60
C LYS A 44 -8.32 15.92 4.80
N ILE A 45 -7.88 16.59 3.74
CA ILE A 45 -6.83 16.10 2.84
C ILE A 45 -5.48 16.66 3.28
N ARG A 46 -4.51 15.78 3.53
CA ARG A 46 -3.16 16.11 3.95
C ARG A 46 -2.16 15.36 3.07
N ILE A 47 -1.19 16.08 2.56
CA ILE A 47 -0.17 15.56 1.65
C ILE A 47 1.16 15.60 2.37
N MET A 48 1.81 14.44 2.47
CA MET A 48 3.07 14.27 3.18
C MET A 48 4.25 14.81 2.37
N PRO A 49 5.40 15.12 3.02
CA PRO A 49 6.54 15.75 2.36
C PRO A 49 7.17 14.93 1.23
N ASP A 50 7.07 13.61 1.27
CA ASP A 50 7.59 12.66 0.28
C ASP A 50 6.65 12.41 -0.90
N VAL A 51 5.68 13.29 -1.12
CA VAL A 51 4.66 13.16 -2.15
C VAL A 51 5.25 13.01 -3.55
N HIS A 52 4.73 12.05 -4.30
CA HIS A 52 5.03 11.84 -5.71
C HIS A 52 3.84 11.26 -6.47
N ALA A 53 3.91 11.29 -7.81
CA ALA A 53 2.81 10.84 -8.64
C ALA A 53 2.53 9.34 -8.47
N GLY A 54 1.26 8.99 -8.33
CA GLY A 54 0.78 7.61 -8.18
C GLY A 54 -0.27 7.23 -9.23
N LYS A 55 -0.70 5.96 -9.23
CA LYS A 55 -1.67 5.47 -10.22
C LYS A 55 -3.12 5.84 -9.91
N GLY A 56 -3.52 5.92 -8.67
CA GLY A 56 -4.91 6.22 -8.27
C GLY A 56 -5.05 7.62 -7.69
N CYS A 57 -4.07 8.01 -6.93
CA CYS A 57 -3.85 9.36 -6.40
C CYS A 57 -2.36 9.50 -6.13
N THR A 58 -1.93 10.67 -5.70
CA THR A 58 -0.54 10.88 -5.26
C THR A 58 -0.22 9.98 -4.06
N ILE A 59 0.98 9.39 -4.09
CA ILE A 59 1.56 8.72 -2.93
C ILE A 59 1.91 9.80 -1.90
N GLY A 60 1.77 9.49 -0.61
CA GLY A 60 1.87 10.48 0.47
C GLY A 60 0.55 11.19 0.79
N THR A 61 -0.57 10.81 0.14
CA THR A 61 -1.90 11.34 0.46
C THR A 61 -2.48 10.67 1.70
N THR A 62 -2.93 11.47 2.66
CA THR A 62 -3.76 11.04 3.77
C THR A 62 -5.07 11.83 3.77
N MET A 63 -6.18 11.17 4.07
CA MET A 63 -7.48 11.85 4.15
C MET A 63 -8.41 11.19 5.15
N THR A 64 -9.34 11.97 5.70
CA THR A 64 -10.45 11.41 6.46
C THR A 64 -11.48 10.83 5.49
N ILE A 65 -12.01 9.67 5.82
CA ILE A 65 -13.07 9.01 5.07
C ILE A 65 -14.38 9.17 5.86
N THR A 66 -15.44 9.51 5.18
CA THR A 66 -16.78 9.66 5.77
C THR A 66 -17.65 8.45 5.39
N ASP A 67 -18.30 8.51 4.24
CA ASP A 67 -19.27 7.51 3.76
C ASP A 67 -18.84 6.80 2.47
N LYS A 68 -17.74 7.22 1.86
CA LYS A 68 -17.28 6.69 0.59
C LYS A 68 -15.82 6.28 0.64
N VAL A 69 -15.51 5.16 -0.01
CA VAL A 69 -14.15 4.64 -0.20
C VAL A 69 -13.90 4.45 -1.68
N VAL A 70 -12.77 4.95 -2.17
CA VAL A 70 -12.29 4.68 -3.52
C VAL A 70 -11.13 3.68 -3.41
N PRO A 71 -11.34 2.40 -3.79
CA PRO A 71 -10.32 1.35 -3.58
C PRO A 71 -8.97 1.70 -4.19
N ASN A 72 -8.97 2.30 -5.38
CA ASN A 72 -7.75 2.68 -6.07
C ASN A 72 -6.93 3.79 -5.36
N MET A 73 -7.57 4.57 -4.46
CA MET A 73 -6.89 5.55 -3.62
C MET A 73 -6.32 4.95 -2.33
N VAL A 74 -6.84 3.79 -1.90
CA VAL A 74 -6.24 3.03 -0.79
C VAL A 74 -4.90 2.46 -1.24
N GLY A 75 -4.82 1.96 -2.46
CA GLY A 75 -3.62 1.47 -3.09
C GLY A 75 -3.91 0.49 -4.22
N VAL A 76 -2.99 0.42 -5.19
CA VAL A 76 -3.05 -0.54 -6.31
C VAL A 76 -2.31 -1.84 -6.00
N ASP A 77 -1.42 -1.81 -5.01
CA ASP A 77 -0.73 -2.97 -4.41
C ASP A 77 -0.76 -2.79 -2.90
N ILE A 78 -1.85 -3.23 -2.29
CA ILE A 78 -2.11 -3.05 -0.86
C ILE A 78 -1.38 -4.11 -0.02
N GLY A 79 -1.14 -3.80 1.26
CA GLY A 79 -0.54 -4.72 2.22
C GLY A 79 0.99 -4.64 2.30
N CYS A 80 1.62 -3.58 1.80
CA CYS A 80 2.98 -3.25 2.17
C CYS A 80 3.04 -2.86 3.65
N GLY A 81 4.12 -3.22 4.31
CA GLY A 81 4.30 -2.94 5.72
C GLY A 81 5.77 -2.81 6.11
N MET A 82 5.98 -2.12 7.22
CA MET A 82 7.28 -1.98 7.86
C MET A 82 7.33 -2.88 9.10
N TYR A 83 8.40 -3.63 9.25
CA TYR A 83 8.67 -4.41 10.44
C TYR A 83 10.02 -4.00 11.02
N THR A 84 10.04 -3.60 12.29
CA THR A 84 11.25 -3.12 12.95
C THR A 84 11.55 -3.94 14.19
N VAL A 85 12.79 -4.41 14.29
CA VAL A 85 13.30 -5.15 15.45
C VAL A 85 14.41 -4.33 16.11
N ALA A 86 14.24 -4.02 17.39
CA ALA A 86 15.29 -3.38 18.18
C ALA A 86 16.39 -4.40 18.49
N LEU A 87 17.59 -4.16 18.02
CA LEU A 87 18.76 -5.00 18.24
C LEU A 87 19.61 -4.51 19.43
N GLY A 88 19.44 -3.24 19.82
CA GLY A 88 20.27 -2.59 20.83
C GLY A 88 21.66 -2.21 20.31
N ASN A 89 22.55 -1.92 21.23
CA ASN A 89 23.93 -1.52 20.87
C ASN A 89 24.83 -2.77 20.76
N ILE A 90 24.64 -3.54 19.68
CA ILE A 90 25.43 -4.72 19.36
C ILE A 90 26.32 -4.45 18.14
N ASP A 91 27.43 -5.19 18.03
CA ASP A 91 28.19 -5.21 16.79
C ASP A 91 27.55 -6.13 15.77
N ILE A 92 27.46 -5.67 14.53
CA ILE A 92 26.88 -6.40 13.41
C ILE A 92 27.99 -6.70 12.39
N ASP A 93 28.10 -7.97 12.05
CA ASP A 93 28.91 -8.43 10.93
C ASP A 93 28.12 -8.19 9.64
N PHE A 94 28.37 -7.06 8.98
CA PHE A 94 27.64 -6.67 7.77
C PHE A 94 27.90 -7.61 6.58
N GLU A 95 29.05 -8.29 6.53
CA GLU A 95 29.32 -9.28 5.48
C GLU A 95 28.36 -10.48 5.63
N LYS A 96 28.24 -11.01 6.84
CA LYS A 96 27.28 -12.10 7.10
C LYS A 96 25.82 -11.66 6.97
N PHE A 97 25.53 -10.41 7.31
CA PHE A 97 24.18 -9.86 7.12
C PHE A 97 23.82 -9.82 5.64
N ASP A 98 24.74 -9.32 4.79
CA ASP A 98 24.55 -9.26 3.34
C ASP A 98 24.45 -10.68 2.73
N GLU A 99 25.33 -11.59 3.13
CA GLU A 99 25.22 -13.01 2.74
C GLU A 99 23.85 -13.60 3.08
N ALA A 100 23.35 -13.37 4.31
CA ALA A 100 22.03 -13.86 4.72
C ALA A 100 20.89 -13.24 3.88
N ALA A 101 20.98 -11.95 3.57
CA ALA A 101 19.99 -11.24 2.76
C ALA A 101 19.93 -11.81 1.32
N HIS A 102 21.06 -12.23 0.76
CA HIS A 102 21.13 -12.83 -0.58
C HIS A 102 20.37 -14.16 -0.71
N TYR A 103 20.15 -14.89 0.37
CA TYR A 103 19.34 -16.12 0.35
C TYR A 103 17.83 -15.84 0.31
N ILE A 104 17.40 -14.62 0.56
CA ILE A 104 15.98 -14.26 0.55
C ILE A 104 15.53 -14.00 -0.88
N PRO A 105 14.55 -14.75 -1.41
CA PRO A 105 14.05 -14.50 -2.75
C PRO A 105 13.51 -13.07 -2.89
N CYS A 106 13.89 -12.39 -3.97
CA CYS A 106 13.51 -11.01 -4.25
C CYS A 106 12.89 -10.87 -5.64
N GLY A 107 12.41 -9.67 -5.97
CA GLY A 107 11.77 -9.40 -7.24
C GLY A 107 10.53 -10.28 -7.44
N ARG A 108 10.57 -11.13 -8.47
CA ARG A 108 9.50 -12.08 -8.80
C ARG A 108 9.72 -13.48 -8.21
N ASP A 109 10.86 -13.73 -7.61
CA ASP A 109 11.20 -15.05 -7.11
C ASP A 109 10.42 -15.38 -5.83
N VAL A 110 10.16 -16.65 -5.64
CA VAL A 110 9.49 -17.22 -4.46
C VAL A 110 10.23 -18.47 -4.02
N TRP A 111 9.98 -18.90 -2.79
CA TRP A 111 10.56 -20.14 -2.28
C TRP A 111 10.12 -21.36 -3.12
N GLU A 112 10.95 -22.38 -3.20
CA GLU A 112 10.57 -23.67 -3.81
C GLU A 112 9.42 -24.33 -3.08
N GLY A 113 9.41 -24.24 -1.74
CA GLY A 113 8.39 -24.74 -0.85
C GLY A 113 7.72 -23.64 -0.04
N ARG A 114 6.59 -23.96 0.60
CA ARG A 114 5.91 -23.08 1.54
C ARG A 114 6.72 -23.00 2.83
N GLN A 115 7.02 -21.78 3.27
CA GLN A 115 7.79 -21.55 4.50
C GLN A 115 6.88 -21.58 5.74
N GLU A 116 5.69 -20.98 5.64
CA GLU A 116 4.73 -20.88 6.70
C GLU A 116 3.31 -21.10 6.13
N HIS A 117 2.36 -21.48 6.98
CA HIS A 117 0.98 -21.62 6.56
C HIS A 117 0.22 -20.29 6.74
N PHE A 118 -0.35 -19.82 5.66
CA PHE A 118 -1.33 -18.73 5.67
C PHE A 118 -2.61 -19.20 4.96
N ASP A 119 -3.71 -19.17 5.68
CA ASP A 119 -4.99 -19.59 5.12
C ASP A 119 -5.61 -18.48 4.26
N LEU A 120 -5.39 -18.55 2.97
CA LEU A 120 -5.96 -17.61 2.00
C LEU A 120 -7.50 -17.68 1.92
N THR A 121 -8.12 -18.77 2.41
CA THR A 121 -9.57 -18.94 2.33
C THR A 121 -10.36 -18.01 3.23
N VAL A 122 -9.69 -17.38 4.21
CA VAL A 122 -10.29 -16.33 5.06
C VAL A 122 -10.63 -15.06 4.28
N LEU A 123 -10.03 -14.89 3.10
CA LEU A 123 -10.29 -13.73 2.25
C LEU A 123 -11.59 -13.92 1.47
N LYS A 124 -12.52 -12.99 1.59
CA LYS A 124 -13.81 -13.02 0.84
C LYS A 124 -13.61 -13.13 -0.67
N CYS A 125 -12.50 -12.60 -1.21
CA CYS A 125 -12.15 -12.68 -2.61
C CYS A 125 -11.34 -13.94 -2.98
N TYR A 126 -11.14 -14.92 -2.08
CA TYR A 126 -10.27 -16.08 -2.29
C TYR A 126 -10.53 -16.78 -3.64
N ARG A 127 -11.78 -17.01 -3.99
CA ARG A 127 -12.16 -17.69 -5.25
C ARG A 127 -11.76 -16.93 -6.53
N ASN A 128 -11.39 -15.66 -6.40
CA ASN A 128 -10.95 -14.80 -7.49
C ASN A 128 -9.42 -14.68 -7.56
N LEU A 129 -8.71 -15.21 -6.55
CA LEU A 129 -7.25 -15.18 -6.53
C LEU A 129 -6.69 -16.18 -7.55
N LYS A 130 -5.65 -15.73 -8.23
CA LYS A 130 -4.88 -16.57 -9.18
C LYS A 130 -3.61 -17.04 -8.52
N GLU A 131 -3.14 -18.24 -8.94
CA GLU A 131 -1.86 -18.78 -8.49
C GLU A 131 -1.71 -18.89 -6.96
N ALA A 132 -2.75 -19.35 -6.25
CA ALA A 132 -2.76 -19.45 -4.79
C ALA A 132 -1.50 -20.14 -4.22
N ARG A 133 -1.04 -21.23 -4.85
CA ARG A 133 0.21 -21.92 -4.45
C ARG A 133 1.45 -21.05 -4.54
N ARG A 134 1.49 -20.12 -5.51
CA ARG A 134 2.58 -19.16 -5.63
C ARG A 134 2.50 -18.10 -4.54
N LEU A 135 1.30 -17.61 -4.23
CA LEU A 135 1.07 -16.68 -3.13
C LEU A 135 1.54 -17.28 -1.79
N GLU A 136 1.21 -18.53 -1.51
CA GLU A 136 1.69 -19.23 -0.30
C GLU A 136 3.22 -19.34 -0.23
N ARG A 137 3.89 -19.61 -1.36
CA ARG A 137 5.34 -19.70 -1.43
C ARG A 137 6.06 -18.35 -1.42
N SER A 138 5.32 -17.26 -1.60
CA SER A 138 5.87 -15.91 -1.55
C SER A 138 6.00 -15.35 -0.13
N LEU A 139 5.39 -15.99 0.85
CA LEU A 139 5.53 -15.60 2.25
C LEU A 139 7.00 -15.70 2.70
N GLY A 140 7.51 -14.67 3.36
CA GLY A 140 8.92 -14.58 3.77
C GLY A 140 9.89 -14.23 2.63
N THR A 141 9.41 -13.77 1.48
CA THR A 141 10.26 -13.20 0.40
C THR A 141 10.26 -11.68 0.48
N LEU A 142 11.34 -11.05 0.03
CA LEU A 142 11.46 -9.59 0.10
C LEU A 142 10.56 -8.89 -0.92
N GLY A 143 10.54 -9.33 -2.15
CA GLY A 143 9.88 -8.63 -3.24
C GLY A 143 10.77 -7.66 -3.97
N GLY A 144 10.15 -6.76 -4.69
CA GLY A 144 10.86 -5.80 -5.53
C GLY A 144 10.26 -4.39 -5.42
N GLY A 145 10.77 -3.48 -6.23
CA GLY A 145 10.40 -2.08 -6.16
C GLY A 145 11.12 -1.37 -5.02
N ASN A 146 10.36 -0.72 -4.15
CA ASN A 146 10.87 0.01 -2.98
C ASN A 146 11.01 -0.85 -1.71
N HIS A 147 11.00 -2.18 -1.82
CA HIS A 147 11.20 -3.07 -0.68
C HIS A 147 12.68 -3.16 -0.32
N PHE A 148 12.97 -3.22 0.97
CA PHE A 148 14.34 -3.24 1.49
C PHE A 148 14.45 -3.97 2.83
N ILE A 149 15.68 -4.33 3.16
CA ILE A 149 16.12 -4.78 4.48
C ILE A 149 17.33 -3.92 4.83
N GLU A 150 17.30 -3.24 5.96
CA GLU A 150 18.38 -2.34 6.37
C GLU A 150 18.60 -2.36 7.88
N ILE A 151 19.75 -1.83 8.30
CA ILE A 151 20.09 -1.61 9.69
C ILE A 151 20.18 -0.10 9.92
N ASP A 152 19.26 0.41 10.72
CA ASP A 152 19.26 1.79 11.18
C ASP A 152 20.01 1.94 12.50
N VAL A 153 20.54 3.13 12.75
CA VAL A 153 21.26 3.47 13.99
C VAL A 153 20.72 4.78 14.55
N ASP A 154 20.32 4.78 15.81
CA ASP A 154 19.92 6.00 16.50
C ASP A 154 21.13 6.82 17.02
N SER A 155 20.85 8.01 17.57
CA SER A 155 21.87 8.90 18.11
C SER A 155 22.62 8.33 19.32
N ASN A 156 22.11 7.26 19.95
CA ASN A 156 22.73 6.57 21.10
C ASN A 156 23.51 5.32 20.67
N GLY A 157 23.57 5.03 19.38
CA GLY A 157 24.26 3.85 18.85
C GLY A 157 23.43 2.55 18.90
N ASN A 158 22.13 2.60 19.27
CA ASN A 158 21.26 1.44 19.18
C ASN A 158 20.91 1.14 17.73
N LYS A 159 20.93 -0.11 17.37
CA LYS A 159 20.65 -0.62 16.04
C LYS A 159 19.25 -1.21 15.94
N TYR A 160 18.68 -1.06 14.77
CA TYR A 160 17.34 -1.55 14.43
C TYR A 160 17.40 -2.25 13.09
N LEU A 161 16.93 -3.50 13.03
CA LEU A 161 16.67 -4.15 11.75
C LEU A 161 15.32 -3.64 11.26
N VAL A 162 15.31 -3.04 10.09
CA VAL A 162 14.10 -2.50 9.44
C VAL A 162 13.86 -3.25 8.14
N ILE A 163 12.66 -3.78 7.99
CA ILE A 163 12.26 -4.53 6.81
C ILE A 163 11.01 -3.86 6.23
N HIS A 164 11.10 -3.43 4.99
CA HIS A 164 9.96 -3.02 4.19
C HIS A 164 9.68 -4.09 3.13
N SER A 165 8.53 -4.74 3.25
CA SER A 165 8.09 -5.73 2.27
C SER A 165 6.60 -5.57 1.98
N GLY A 166 6.13 -6.20 0.90
CA GLY A 166 4.76 -6.07 0.43
C GLY A 166 3.99 -7.38 0.46
N SER A 167 2.77 -7.31 -0.05
CA SER A 167 1.82 -8.43 -0.09
C SER A 167 2.16 -9.51 -1.12
N ARG A 168 3.24 -9.38 -1.86
CA ARG A 168 3.72 -10.33 -2.86
C ARG A 168 2.67 -10.70 -3.92
N ASN A 169 2.07 -9.68 -4.57
CA ASN A 169 1.02 -9.80 -5.58
C ASN A 169 -0.38 -10.13 -5.02
N LEU A 170 -0.51 -10.57 -3.79
CA LEU A 170 -1.82 -10.75 -3.16
C LEU A 170 -2.58 -9.43 -3.12
N GLY A 171 -1.94 -8.36 -2.63
CA GLY A 171 -2.53 -7.03 -2.53
C GLY A 171 -2.94 -6.46 -3.87
N THR A 172 -2.15 -6.65 -4.92
CA THR A 172 -2.51 -6.23 -6.28
C THR A 172 -3.77 -6.94 -6.77
N GLN A 173 -3.90 -8.25 -6.53
CA GLN A 173 -5.08 -9.02 -6.92
C GLN A 173 -6.32 -8.57 -6.13
N VAL A 174 -6.19 -8.39 -4.81
CA VAL A 174 -7.27 -7.89 -3.94
C VAL A 174 -7.70 -6.49 -4.35
N ALA A 175 -6.76 -5.56 -4.51
CA ALA A 175 -7.06 -4.20 -4.92
C ALA A 175 -7.77 -4.15 -6.28
N SER A 176 -7.27 -4.89 -7.27
CA SER A 176 -7.87 -4.96 -8.61
C SER A 176 -9.28 -5.55 -8.58
N PHE A 177 -9.50 -6.57 -7.76
CA PHE A 177 -10.82 -7.19 -7.61
C PHE A 177 -11.84 -6.20 -7.05
N TYR A 178 -11.54 -5.55 -5.93
CA TYR A 178 -12.47 -4.60 -5.32
C TYR A 178 -12.63 -3.31 -6.12
N GLN A 179 -11.58 -2.86 -6.80
CA GLN A 179 -11.69 -1.72 -7.73
C GLN A 179 -12.65 -2.04 -8.88
N SER A 180 -12.60 -3.25 -9.44
CA SER A 180 -13.54 -3.65 -10.51
C SER A 180 -14.97 -3.70 -10.02
N ILE A 181 -15.21 -4.19 -8.79
CA ILE A 181 -16.55 -4.16 -8.17
C ILE A 181 -17.04 -2.72 -8.00
N ALA A 182 -16.20 -1.83 -7.48
CA ALA A 182 -16.57 -0.43 -7.29
C ALA A 182 -16.95 0.26 -8.61
N VAL A 183 -16.20 0.00 -9.68
CA VAL A 183 -16.53 0.49 -11.03
C VAL A 183 -17.88 -0.06 -11.50
N ASP A 184 -18.08 -1.36 -11.40
CA ASP A 184 -19.32 -2.02 -11.83
C ASP A 184 -20.56 -1.52 -11.07
N LEU A 185 -20.45 -1.32 -9.75
CA LEU A 185 -21.54 -0.77 -8.94
C LEU A 185 -21.87 0.67 -9.38
N ASN A 186 -20.88 1.49 -9.65
CA ASN A 186 -21.10 2.85 -10.17
C ASN A 186 -21.64 2.86 -11.62
N MET A 187 -21.55 1.76 -12.35
CA MET A 187 -22.17 1.57 -13.66
C MET A 187 -23.57 0.94 -13.60
N GLY A 188 -24.18 0.80 -12.42
CA GLY A 188 -25.54 0.31 -12.24
C GLY A 188 -25.68 -1.23 -12.26
N LYS A 189 -24.62 -1.95 -11.86
CA LYS A 189 -24.63 -3.43 -11.81
C LYS A 189 -24.94 -3.99 -10.41
N GLU A 190 -25.65 -3.25 -9.56
CA GLU A 190 -25.94 -3.65 -8.17
C GLU A 190 -26.73 -4.97 -8.09
N GLU A 191 -27.71 -5.17 -8.98
CA GLU A 191 -28.51 -6.41 -8.99
C GLU A 191 -27.66 -7.65 -9.30
N TYR A 192 -26.66 -7.52 -10.17
CA TYR A 192 -25.76 -8.61 -10.50
C TYR A 192 -24.98 -9.06 -9.26
N TYR A 193 -24.46 -8.12 -8.48
CA TYR A 193 -23.69 -8.44 -7.27
C TYR A 193 -24.57 -8.98 -6.15
N LYS A 194 -25.79 -8.47 -5.96
CA LYS A 194 -26.76 -9.04 -5.00
C LYS A 194 -27.07 -10.50 -5.30
N LYS A 195 -27.40 -10.83 -6.54
CA LYS A 195 -27.64 -12.22 -6.94
C LYS A 195 -26.43 -13.13 -6.75
N ARG A 196 -25.23 -12.60 -6.97
CA ARG A 196 -23.99 -13.35 -6.76
C ARG A 196 -23.73 -13.63 -5.28
N GLU A 197 -23.98 -12.68 -4.39
CA GLU A 197 -23.86 -12.88 -2.95
C GLU A 197 -24.88 -13.90 -2.45
N GLU A 198 -26.13 -13.81 -2.86
CA GLU A 198 -27.17 -14.81 -2.55
C GLU A 198 -26.79 -16.23 -2.98
N ILE A 199 -26.17 -16.39 -4.15
CA ILE A 199 -25.68 -17.70 -4.62
C ILE A 199 -24.52 -18.18 -3.73
N ILE A 200 -23.59 -17.33 -3.34
CA ILE A 200 -22.43 -17.69 -2.51
C ILE A 200 -22.87 -18.09 -1.10
N GLU A 201 -23.87 -17.42 -0.52
CA GLU A 201 -24.39 -17.70 0.81
C GLU A 201 -25.20 -19.02 0.85
N ASN A 202 -25.80 -19.44 -0.27
CA ASN A 202 -26.63 -20.64 -0.36
C ASN A 202 -25.85 -21.91 -0.80
N TYR A 203 -24.57 -21.83 -1.10
CA TYR A 203 -23.70 -22.93 -1.52
C TYR A 203 -22.33 -22.91 -0.80
#